data_c39a5136cb69628fa6e123ca37202edf
#
_entry.id   c39a5136cb69628fa6e123ca37202edf
#
_cell.length_a   1.000
_cell.length_b   1.000
_cell.length_c   1.000
_cell.angle_alpha   90.00
_cell.angle_beta   90.00
_cell.angle_gamma   90.00
#
_symmetry.space_group_name_H-M   'P 1'
#
loop_
_entity.id
_entity.type
_entity.pdbx_description
1 polymer ?
#
loop_
_entity_poly.entity_id
_entity_poly.type
_entity_poly.pdbx_seq_one_letter_code
_entity_poly.pdbx_strand_id
1 'polypeptide(L)'
;MTYIKAKFLSKSSHFGKSLLILGVFLVLGILEYSTPNDYVFGYLYSGAILLVNSWFGEVATLQATIAAVCLTMLNAWVPGSAFIRASTVASRLIASVALIVTGFLSQRLRRSQEAIALTRTKLESQDKLARLREDFASTLTHDLKTPMLGAIEALKAFQQEQFGAVLPAQQQVLATMTRSHETSLQLLETLLDVYRNDTEGLKLSLAPVNLAVLAEEVASTLTQLAASRRVHISFNYGGSDFRQSLWVNGDALQLQRVVTNLLANAINHSRRGDCVEVVLEPQASYQVVKIVDAGAGILPEHFPYLFQRFYQGHSDRQAKGSGLGLYLSRQIIEAHGGIIWAENKVPTGAIFSFKLPVLPFKSSATT
;
A
#
# COMPACT_ATOMS: atom_id res chain seq x y z
N MET A 1 -20.34 37.03 1.12
CA MET A 1 -19.72 38.37 1.11
C MET A 1 -18.18 38.32 1.20
N THR A 2 -17.58 37.36 1.83
CA THR A 2 -16.12 37.18 2.01
C THR A 2 -15.37 36.84 0.71
N TYR A 3 -15.97 36.09 -0.21
CA TYR A 3 -15.35 35.67 -1.47
C TYR A 3 -15.15 36.79 -2.49
N ILE A 4 -16.08 37.76 -2.50
CA ILE A 4 -16.03 38.94 -3.40
C ILE A 4 -14.96 39.92 -2.92
N LYS A 5 -14.79 40.12 -1.59
CA LYS A 5 -13.74 40.98 -1.03
C LYS A 5 -12.31 40.41 -1.29
N ALA A 6 -12.14 39.11 -1.22
CA ALA A 6 -10.85 38.46 -1.51
C ALA A 6 -10.44 38.62 -2.99
N LYS A 7 -11.39 38.56 -3.91
CA LYS A 7 -11.14 38.73 -5.36
C LYS A 7 -10.83 40.20 -5.72
N PHE A 8 -11.41 41.18 -5.00
CA PHE A 8 -11.13 42.61 -5.20
C PHE A 8 -9.76 43.00 -4.65
N LEU A 9 -9.37 42.52 -3.49
CA LEU A 9 -8.04 42.72 -2.88
C LEU A 9 -6.91 42.09 -3.72
N SER A 10 -7.14 40.91 -4.30
CA SER A 10 -6.22 40.26 -5.22
C SER A 10 -6.01 41.10 -6.50
N LYS A 11 -7.08 41.65 -7.08
CA LYS A 11 -7.00 42.43 -8.32
C LYS A 11 -6.30 43.79 -8.12
N SER A 12 -6.46 44.44 -6.96
CA SER A 12 -5.75 45.64 -6.54
C SER A 12 -4.24 45.39 -6.35
N SER A 13 -3.86 44.22 -5.81
CA SER A 13 -2.47 43.82 -5.63
C SER A 13 -1.76 43.56 -6.98
N HIS A 14 -2.44 42.97 -7.96
CA HIS A 14 -1.87 42.72 -9.28
C HIS A 14 -1.63 44.00 -10.06
N PHE A 15 -2.54 44.97 -9.97
CA PHE A 15 -2.40 46.27 -10.63
C PHE A 15 -1.19 47.05 -10.10
N GLY A 16 -1.00 47.08 -8.77
CA GLY A 16 0.16 47.74 -8.14
C GLY A 16 1.50 47.10 -8.55
N LYS A 17 1.53 45.76 -8.61
CA LYS A 17 2.72 44.98 -9.05
C LYS A 17 3.05 45.25 -10.51
N SER A 18 2.05 45.32 -11.42
CA SER A 18 2.25 45.64 -12.82
C SER A 18 2.78 47.06 -13.02
N LEU A 19 2.22 48.03 -12.27
CA LEU A 19 2.68 49.41 -12.33
C LEU A 19 4.12 49.56 -11.85
N LEU A 20 4.51 48.83 -10.82
CA LEU A 20 5.89 48.82 -10.29
C LEU A 20 6.87 48.27 -11.33
N ILE A 21 6.54 47.12 -11.96
CA ILE A 21 7.39 46.54 -13.03
C ILE A 21 7.52 47.48 -14.20
N LEU A 22 6.41 48.09 -14.66
CA LEU A 22 6.43 49.06 -15.73
C LEU A 22 7.31 50.27 -15.37
N GLY A 23 7.20 50.75 -14.13
CA GLY A 23 8.06 51.81 -13.60
C GLY A 23 9.53 51.45 -13.60
N VAL A 24 9.89 50.22 -13.19
CA VAL A 24 11.27 49.72 -13.24
C VAL A 24 11.77 49.65 -14.67
N PHE A 25 11.02 49.11 -15.63
CA PHE A 25 11.39 49.10 -17.04
C PHE A 25 11.59 50.48 -17.62
N LEU A 26 10.72 51.44 -17.25
CA LEU A 26 10.79 52.80 -17.71
C LEU A 26 12.05 53.53 -17.16
N VAL A 27 12.33 53.35 -15.85
CA VAL A 27 13.53 53.94 -15.24
C VAL A 27 14.80 53.37 -15.84
N LEU A 28 14.86 52.03 -16.04
CA LEU A 28 16.00 51.40 -16.68
C LEU A 28 16.14 51.84 -18.13
N GLY A 29 15.06 51.97 -18.86
CA GLY A 29 15.07 52.51 -20.22
C GLY A 29 15.63 53.94 -20.28
N ILE A 30 15.12 54.85 -19.42
CA ILE A 30 15.64 56.23 -19.34
C ILE A 30 17.13 56.23 -19.02
N LEU A 31 17.57 55.41 -18.04
CA LEU A 31 18.97 55.31 -17.67
C LEU A 31 19.81 54.84 -18.83
N GLU A 32 19.36 53.82 -19.56
CA GLU A 32 20.09 53.20 -20.68
C GLU A 32 20.19 54.14 -21.92
N TYR A 33 19.14 54.93 -22.19
CA TYR A 33 19.13 55.84 -23.32
C TYR A 33 19.70 57.27 -23.04
N SER A 34 19.85 57.64 -21.73
CA SER A 34 20.47 58.91 -21.31
C SER A 34 21.97 58.84 -21.10
N THR A 35 22.55 57.65 -21.12
CA THR A 35 23.97 57.44 -20.88
C THR A 35 24.76 57.16 -22.16
N PRO A 36 26.07 57.46 -22.22
CA PRO A 36 26.88 57.16 -23.38
C PRO A 36 26.89 55.65 -23.72
N ASN A 37 26.99 55.34 -25.03
CA ASN A 37 26.91 53.96 -25.56
C ASN A 37 27.95 52.98 -25.01
N ASP A 38 28.98 53.48 -24.35
CA ASP A 38 30.05 52.65 -23.74
C ASP A 38 29.57 51.96 -22.44
N TYR A 39 28.45 52.42 -21.83
CA TYR A 39 27.87 51.80 -20.64
C TYR A 39 26.69 50.87 -21.00
N VAL A 40 26.66 49.70 -20.37
CA VAL A 40 25.64 48.66 -20.61
C VAL A 40 24.80 48.50 -19.38
N PHE A 41 23.64 49.19 -19.30
CA PHE A 41 22.70 49.03 -18.22
C PHE A 41 21.71 47.87 -18.45
N GLY A 42 21.69 47.28 -19.63
CA GLY A 42 20.83 46.16 -20.00
C GLY A 42 20.83 44.98 -19.03
N TYR A 43 21.95 44.74 -18.33
CA TYR A 43 22.04 43.69 -17.32
C TYR A 43 21.05 43.91 -16.13
N LEU A 44 20.68 45.17 -15.83
CA LEU A 44 19.76 45.45 -14.73
C LEU A 44 18.33 44.95 -14.99
N TYR A 45 17.95 44.73 -16.27
CA TYR A 45 16.69 44.09 -16.58
C TYR A 45 16.58 42.67 -16.03
N SER A 46 17.70 42.00 -15.69
CA SER A 46 17.65 40.69 -15.07
C SER A 46 16.89 40.69 -13.75
N GLY A 47 17.06 41.76 -12.91
CA GLY A 47 16.29 41.92 -11.68
C GLY A 47 14.79 42.08 -11.94
N ALA A 48 14.41 42.88 -12.95
CA ALA A 48 13.03 43.03 -13.36
C ALA A 48 12.41 41.73 -13.87
N ILE A 49 13.13 40.94 -14.67
CA ILE A 49 12.71 39.61 -15.17
C ILE A 49 12.45 38.67 -14.01
N LEU A 50 13.32 38.63 -12.99
CA LEU A 50 13.16 37.80 -11.78
C LEU A 50 11.92 38.21 -10.97
N LEU A 51 11.66 39.50 -10.83
CA LEU A 51 10.46 40.00 -10.18
C LEU A 51 9.18 39.61 -10.94
N VAL A 52 9.19 39.75 -12.28
CA VAL A 52 8.07 39.29 -13.13
C VAL A 52 7.83 37.80 -12.95
N ASN A 53 8.88 37.01 -12.98
CA ASN A 53 8.76 35.55 -12.80
C ASN A 53 8.13 35.19 -11.43
N SER A 54 8.51 35.90 -10.37
CA SER A 54 7.97 35.64 -9.03
C SER A 54 6.49 35.99 -8.87
N TRP A 55 6.00 36.98 -9.61
CA TRP A 55 4.65 37.53 -9.43
C TRP A 55 3.62 37.14 -10.49
N PHE A 56 4.01 37.00 -11.75
CA PHE A 56 3.10 36.88 -12.90
C PHE A 56 3.20 35.56 -13.67
N GLY A 57 4.25 34.77 -13.46
CA GLY A 57 4.40 33.45 -14.08
C GLY A 57 5.07 33.46 -15.45
N GLU A 58 4.98 32.33 -16.16
CA GLU A 58 5.81 32.02 -17.35
C GLU A 58 5.61 32.96 -18.53
N VAL A 59 4.36 33.22 -18.90
CA VAL A 59 4.03 34.03 -20.07
C VAL A 59 4.52 35.46 -19.89
N ALA A 60 4.29 36.03 -18.71
CA ALA A 60 4.75 37.37 -18.39
C ALA A 60 6.29 37.46 -18.35
N THR A 61 6.94 36.46 -17.82
CA THR A 61 8.41 36.39 -17.81
C THR A 61 8.99 36.33 -19.22
N LEU A 62 8.39 35.55 -20.12
CA LEU A 62 8.79 35.48 -21.51
C LEU A 62 8.64 36.84 -22.19
N GLN A 63 7.48 37.49 -21.99
CA GLN A 63 7.21 38.83 -22.54
C GLN A 63 8.21 39.86 -22.00
N ALA A 64 8.47 39.85 -20.69
CA ALA A 64 9.45 40.75 -20.06
C ALA A 64 10.88 40.52 -20.58
N THR A 65 11.25 39.28 -20.79
CA THR A 65 12.57 38.89 -21.34
C THR A 65 12.71 39.40 -22.78
N ILE A 66 11.69 39.18 -23.61
CA ILE A 66 11.69 39.67 -25.00
C ILE A 66 11.77 41.22 -25.03
N ALA A 67 10.97 41.90 -24.21
CA ALA A 67 10.98 43.36 -24.09
C ALA A 67 12.36 43.87 -23.66
N ALA A 68 12.98 43.27 -22.66
CA ALA A 68 14.31 43.63 -22.15
C ALA A 68 15.39 43.48 -23.27
N VAL A 69 15.36 42.33 -23.97
CA VAL A 69 16.29 42.06 -25.08
C VAL A 69 16.11 43.06 -26.21
N CYS A 70 14.85 43.36 -26.61
CA CYS A 70 14.56 44.34 -27.62
C CYS A 70 15.05 45.74 -27.25
N LEU A 71 14.77 46.20 -26.00
CA LEU A 71 15.23 47.48 -25.50
C LEU A 71 16.77 47.59 -25.52
N THR A 72 17.45 46.56 -25.04
CA THR A 72 18.92 46.53 -25.02
C THR A 72 19.52 46.51 -26.42
N MET A 73 18.89 45.85 -27.39
CA MET A 73 19.35 45.83 -28.80
C MET A 73 19.05 47.16 -29.50
N LEU A 74 17.87 47.76 -29.29
CA LEU A 74 17.49 49.04 -29.86
C LEU A 74 18.40 50.18 -29.43
N ASN A 75 18.93 50.13 -28.20
CA ASN A 75 19.90 51.13 -27.75
C ASN A 75 21.23 51.10 -28.53
N ALA A 76 21.57 50.04 -29.27
CA ALA A 76 22.72 50.06 -30.19
C ALA A 76 22.56 50.98 -31.41
N TRP A 77 21.28 51.38 -31.75
CA TRP A 77 20.94 52.09 -32.98
C TRP A 77 20.44 53.53 -32.75
N VAL A 78 19.86 53.81 -31.59
CA VAL A 78 19.07 55.06 -31.35
C VAL A 78 19.91 56.28 -30.99
N PRO A 79 21.02 56.26 -30.28
CA PRO A 79 21.84 57.46 -30.22
C PRO A 79 22.74 57.51 -31.47
N GLY A 80 22.29 58.22 -32.49
CA GLY A 80 22.91 58.39 -33.81
C GLY A 80 24.39 58.72 -33.84
N SER A 81 25.25 57.84 -33.41
CA SER A 81 26.69 57.90 -33.62
C SER A 81 27.02 57.35 -35.03
N ALA A 82 27.71 58.14 -35.86
CA ALA A 82 28.06 57.79 -37.23
C ALA A 82 28.93 56.52 -37.39
N PHE A 83 29.41 55.96 -36.30
CA PHE A 83 30.21 54.72 -36.25
C PHE A 83 29.83 53.82 -35.09
N ILE A 84 29.15 52.70 -35.40
CA ILE A 84 28.89 51.64 -34.44
C ILE A 84 30.20 50.90 -34.19
N ARG A 85 30.76 50.98 -32.98
CA ARG A 85 31.97 50.23 -32.60
C ARG A 85 31.63 48.76 -32.43
N ALA A 86 32.48 47.87 -32.92
CA ALA A 86 32.30 46.40 -32.76
C ALA A 86 32.18 45.96 -31.26
N SER A 87 32.87 46.68 -30.35
CA SER A 87 32.78 46.46 -28.90
C SER A 87 31.39 46.72 -28.34
N THR A 88 30.66 47.74 -28.83
CA THR A 88 29.31 48.09 -28.42
C THR A 88 28.33 46.97 -28.81
N VAL A 89 28.45 46.50 -30.06
CA VAL A 89 27.58 45.38 -30.52
C VAL A 89 27.86 44.11 -29.72
N ALA A 90 29.15 43.75 -29.49
CA ALA A 90 29.48 42.59 -28.71
C ALA A 90 28.96 42.65 -27.27
N SER A 91 29.07 43.79 -26.58
CA SER A 91 28.58 43.94 -25.21
C SER A 91 27.04 43.84 -25.14
N ARG A 92 26.27 44.36 -26.13
CA ARG A 92 24.81 44.24 -26.22
C ARG A 92 24.39 42.79 -26.49
N LEU A 93 25.11 42.08 -27.35
CA LEU A 93 24.86 40.64 -27.57
C LEU A 93 25.08 39.84 -26.31
N ILE A 94 26.17 40.07 -25.57
CA ILE A 94 26.43 39.39 -24.32
C ILE A 94 25.34 39.67 -23.28
N ALA A 95 24.91 40.96 -23.16
CA ALA A 95 23.81 41.33 -22.24
C ALA A 95 22.51 40.61 -22.64
N SER A 96 22.19 40.58 -23.95
CA SER A 96 20.97 39.89 -24.43
C SER A 96 20.97 38.39 -24.14
N VAL A 97 22.13 37.74 -24.35
CA VAL A 97 22.29 36.31 -24.00
C VAL A 97 22.11 36.12 -22.50
N ALA A 98 22.70 36.99 -21.65
CA ALA A 98 22.53 36.92 -20.19
C ALA A 98 21.06 37.08 -19.76
N LEU A 99 20.30 37.97 -20.40
CA LEU A 99 18.86 38.16 -20.12
C LEU A 99 18.04 36.92 -20.51
N ILE A 100 18.33 36.34 -21.70
CA ILE A 100 17.65 35.11 -22.13
C ILE A 100 17.94 33.95 -21.17
N VAL A 101 19.22 33.78 -20.79
CA VAL A 101 19.61 32.74 -19.84
C VAL A 101 18.92 32.95 -18.47
N THR A 102 18.87 34.21 -17.99
CA THR A 102 18.18 34.54 -16.74
C THR A 102 16.70 34.20 -16.82
N GLY A 103 16.02 34.57 -17.89
CA GLY A 103 14.60 34.25 -18.11
C GLY A 103 14.36 32.74 -18.14
N PHE A 104 15.18 32.02 -18.91
CA PHE A 104 15.09 30.56 -19.02
C PHE A 104 15.35 29.84 -17.70
N LEU A 105 16.43 30.23 -17.02
CA LEU A 105 16.81 29.58 -15.75
C LEU A 105 15.79 29.85 -14.64
N SER A 106 15.27 31.09 -14.56
CA SER A 106 14.24 31.44 -13.59
C SER A 106 12.94 30.66 -13.80
N GLN A 107 12.52 30.46 -15.04
CA GLN A 107 11.36 29.61 -15.37
C GLN A 107 11.61 28.13 -14.99
N ARG A 108 12.79 27.60 -15.30
CA ARG A 108 13.14 26.22 -14.98
C ARG A 108 13.15 25.98 -13.47
N LEU A 109 13.73 26.90 -12.70
CA LEU A 109 13.72 26.83 -11.23
C LEU A 109 12.29 26.85 -10.67
N ARG A 110 11.44 27.72 -11.17
CA ARG A 110 10.05 27.80 -10.76
C ARG A 110 9.30 26.50 -11.03
N ARG A 111 9.39 25.95 -12.25
CA ARG A 111 8.76 24.66 -12.59
C ARG A 111 9.23 23.53 -11.68
N SER A 112 10.54 23.50 -11.38
CA SER A 112 11.10 22.52 -10.46
C SER A 112 10.54 22.66 -9.05
N GLN A 113 10.44 23.89 -8.54
CA GLN A 113 9.86 24.15 -7.22
C GLN A 113 8.37 23.78 -7.15
N GLU A 114 7.58 24.11 -8.18
CA GLU A 114 6.17 23.74 -8.27
C GLU A 114 5.98 22.22 -8.31
N ALA A 115 6.82 21.50 -9.08
CA ALA A 115 6.80 20.04 -9.13
C ALA A 115 7.15 19.40 -7.77
N ILE A 116 8.16 19.92 -7.09
CA ILE A 116 8.56 19.48 -5.75
C ILE A 116 7.43 19.74 -4.74
N ALA A 117 6.81 20.93 -4.76
CA ALA A 117 5.70 21.28 -3.88
C ALA A 117 4.49 20.36 -4.09
N LEU A 118 4.12 20.08 -5.34
CA LEU A 118 3.04 19.14 -5.67
C LEU A 118 3.35 17.70 -5.19
N THR A 119 4.57 17.24 -5.38
CA THR A 119 4.98 15.92 -4.92
C THR A 119 4.95 15.83 -3.40
N ARG A 120 5.42 16.88 -2.71
CA ARG A 120 5.41 16.95 -1.26
C ARG A 120 3.99 16.94 -0.69
N THR A 121 3.08 17.75 -1.23
CA THR A 121 1.67 17.75 -0.78
C THR A 121 0.98 16.41 -1.03
N LYS A 122 1.33 15.72 -2.13
CA LYS A 122 0.82 14.38 -2.41
C LYS A 122 1.33 13.35 -1.40
N LEU A 123 2.62 13.39 -1.06
CA LEU A 123 3.22 12.53 -0.04
C LEU A 123 2.62 12.80 1.35
N GLU A 124 2.52 14.06 1.76
CA GLU A 124 1.90 14.44 3.04
C GLU A 124 0.43 13.99 3.15
N SER A 125 -0.31 14.04 2.03
CA SER A 125 -1.69 13.52 1.98
C SER A 125 -1.74 11.99 2.10
N GLN A 126 -0.81 11.28 1.45
CA GLN A 126 -0.71 9.82 1.55
C GLN A 126 -0.32 9.38 2.96
N ASP A 127 0.66 10.03 3.57
CA ASP A 127 1.08 9.76 4.95
C ASP A 127 -0.05 10.01 5.96
N LYS A 128 -0.80 11.10 5.77
CA LYS A 128 -1.96 11.41 6.61
C LYS A 128 -3.05 10.36 6.49
N LEU A 129 -3.34 9.89 5.27
CA LEU A 129 -4.28 8.80 5.04
C LEU A 129 -3.79 7.48 5.66
N ALA A 130 -2.51 7.18 5.56
CA ALA A 130 -1.92 5.99 6.17
C ALA A 130 -2.07 6.00 7.69
N ARG A 131 -1.70 7.12 8.34
CA ARG A 131 -1.85 7.30 9.81
C ARG A 131 -3.31 7.23 10.25
N LEU A 132 -4.23 7.91 9.55
CA LEU A 132 -5.66 7.83 9.88
C LEU A 132 -6.19 6.40 9.78
N ARG A 133 -5.70 5.62 8.82
CA ARG A 133 -6.05 4.22 8.68
C ARG A 133 -5.50 3.39 9.84
N GLU A 134 -4.26 3.61 10.26
CA GLU A 134 -3.62 2.91 11.38
C GLU A 134 -4.30 3.22 12.70
N ASP A 135 -4.52 4.50 13.01
CA ASP A 135 -5.24 4.95 14.20
C ASP A 135 -6.66 4.36 14.24
N PHE A 136 -7.37 4.36 13.10
CA PHE A 136 -8.71 3.79 12.99
C PHE A 136 -8.69 2.28 13.26
N ALA A 137 -7.76 1.53 12.67
CA ALA A 137 -7.63 0.11 12.90
C ALA A 137 -7.30 -0.21 14.37
N SER A 138 -6.35 0.51 14.98
CA SER A 138 -5.94 0.32 16.36
C SER A 138 -7.07 0.65 17.35
N THR A 139 -7.73 1.79 17.16
CA THR A 139 -8.83 2.25 18.03
C THR A 139 -10.03 1.31 17.94
N LEU A 140 -10.46 0.95 16.72
CA LEU A 140 -11.56 0.00 16.54
C LEU A 140 -11.25 -1.37 17.15
N THR A 141 -9.98 -1.82 17.10
CA THR A 141 -9.60 -3.08 17.72
C THR A 141 -9.89 -3.08 19.20
N HIS A 142 -9.37 -2.09 19.90
CA HIS A 142 -9.51 -2.00 21.35
C HIS A 142 -10.99 -1.81 21.75
N ASP A 143 -11.67 -0.87 21.08
CA ASP A 143 -13.01 -0.45 21.44
C ASP A 143 -14.10 -1.46 21.09
N LEU A 144 -13.86 -2.33 20.10
CA LEU A 144 -14.76 -3.44 19.77
C LEU A 144 -14.37 -4.74 20.45
N LYS A 145 -13.08 -5.00 20.66
CA LYS A 145 -12.61 -6.24 21.32
C LYS A 145 -13.05 -6.31 22.76
N THR A 146 -12.93 -5.21 23.50
CA THR A 146 -13.27 -5.16 24.95
C THR A 146 -14.74 -5.51 25.24
N PRO A 147 -15.74 -4.88 24.59
CA PRO A 147 -17.15 -5.24 24.84
C PRO A 147 -17.49 -6.64 24.36
N MET A 148 -16.88 -7.14 23.27
CA MET A 148 -17.09 -8.50 22.80
C MET A 148 -16.55 -9.54 23.77
N LEU A 149 -15.36 -9.35 24.32
CA LEU A 149 -14.81 -10.22 25.36
C LEU A 149 -15.70 -10.20 26.61
N GLY A 150 -16.14 -9.03 27.06
CA GLY A 150 -17.05 -8.91 28.19
C GLY A 150 -18.38 -9.67 27.97
N ALA A 151 -18.92 -9.57 26.74
CA ALA A 151 -20.13 -10.33 26.38
C ALA A 151 -19.89 -11.86 26.41
N ILE A 152 -18.74 -12.32 25.85
CA ILE A 152 -18.38 -13.74 25.85
C ILE A 152 -18.23 -14.25 27.30
N GLU A 153 -17.54 -13.50 28.16
CA GLU A 153 -17.34 -13.87 29.56
C GLU A 153 -18.63 -13.92 30.31
N ALA A 154 -19.52 -12.93 30.15
CA ALA A 154 -20.86 -12.95 30.77
C ALA A 154 -21.68 -14.17 30.32
N LEU A 155 -21.68 -14.48 29.00
CA LEU A 155 -22.38 -15.64 28.47
C LEU A 155 -21.83 -16.96 29.03
N LYS A 156 -20.49 -17.08 29.15
CA LYS A 156 -19.85 -18.26 29.78
C LYS A 156 -20.20 -18.40 31.26
N ALA A 157 -20.22 -17.29 31.99
CA ALA A 157 -20.66 -17.29 33.41
C ALA A 157 -22.11 -17.75 33.57
N PHE A 158 -23.02 -17.35 32.68
CA PHE A 158 -24.38 -17.89 32.63
C PHE A 158 -24.41 -19.38 32.31
N GLN A 159 -23.65 -19.85 31.32
CA GLN A 159 -23.55 -21.27 30.97
C GLN A 159 -23.01 -22.14 32.12
N GLN A 160 -22.14 -21.57 32.95
CA GLN A 160 -21.57 -22.21 34.16
C GLN A 160 -22.48 -22.10 35.39
N GLU A 161 -23.71 -21.62 35.20
CA GLU A 161 -24.74 -21.50 36.27
C GLU A 161 -24.33 -20.58 37.45
N GLN A 162 -23.37 -19.63 37.23
CA GLN A 162 -22.90 -18.72 38.28
C GLN A 162 -23.99 -17.76 38.77
N PHE A 163 -25.07 -17.58 38.02
CA PHE A 163 -26.20 -16.71 38.34
C PHE A 163 -27.48 -17.47 38.64
N GLY A 164 -27.41 -18.79 38.79
CA GLY A 164 -28.52 -19.70 39.05
C GLY A 164 -28.68 -20.75 37.96
N ALA A 165 -29.55 -21.74 38.22
CA ALA A 165 -29.75 -22.86 37.30
C ALA A 165 -30.28 -22.42 35.94
N VAL A 166 -29.71 -22.98 34.87
CA VAL A 166 -30.03 -22.67 33.47
C VAL A 166 -30.83 -23.84 32.87
N LEU A 167 -31.98 -23.54 32.27
CA LEU A 167 -32.77 -24.56 31.58
C LEU A 167 -32.07 -25.09 30.34
N PRO A 168 -32.26 -26.37 29.93
CA PRO A 168 -31.59 -26.94 28.75
C PRO A 168 -31.83 -26.14 27.46
N ALA A 169 -33.03 -25.58 27.29
CA ALA A 169 -33.32 -24.71 26.15
C ALA A 169 -32.53 -23.39 26.18
N GLN A 170 -32.34 -22.80 27.35
CA GLN A 170 -31.52 -21.60 27.55
C GLN A 170 -30.02 -21.89 27.30
N GLN A 171 -29.55 -23.05 27.76
CA GLN A 171 -28.16 -23.52 27.53
C GLN A 171 -27.81 -23.55 26.05
N GLN A 172 -28.72 -24.04 25.21
CA GLN A 172 -28.51 -24.09 23.75
C GLN A 172 -28.46 -22.69 23.11
N VAL A 173 -29.29 -21.76 23.59
CA VAL A 173 -29.30 -20.36 23.13
C VAL A 173 -27.98 -19.68 23.53
N LEU A 174 -27.60 -19.80 24.82
CA LEU A 174 -26.34 -19.25 25.32
C LEU A 174 -25.13 -19.77 24.56
N ALA A 175 -25.07 -21.08 24.29
CA ALA A 175 -24.01 -21.69 23.48
C ALA A 175 -23.95 -21.11 22.05
N THR A 176 -25.11 -20.86 21.45
CA THR A 176 -25.18 -20.23 20.11
C THR A 176 -24.72 -18.79 20.15
N MET A 177 -25.11 -18.00 21.14
CA MET A 177 -24.70 -16.62 21.33
C MET A 177 -23.19 -16.53 21.57
N THR A 178 -22.62 -17.35 22.45
CA THR A 178 -21.19 -17.43 22.72
C THR A 178 -20.41 -17.69 21.44
N ARG A 179 -20.80 -18.71 20.68
CA ARG A 179 -20.15 -19.05 19.39
C ARG A 179 -20.24 -17.91 18.38
N SER A 180 -21.37 -17.19 18.32
CA SER A 180 -21.54 -16.04 17.44
C SER A 180 -20.58 -14.91 17.80
N HIS A 181 -20.44 -14.58 19.08
CA HIS A 181 -19.52 -13.55 19.54
C HIS A 181 -18.05 -13.94 19.34
N GLU A 182 -17.68 -15.21 19.63
CA GLU A 182 -16.34 -15.73 19.37
C GLU A 182 -15.99 -15.66 17.87
N THR A 183 -16.93 -16.03 17.00
CA THR A 183 -16.76 -15.90 15.54
C THR A 183 -16.57 -14.44 15.11
N SER A 184 -17.37 -13.53 15.65
CA SER A 184 -17.26 -12.10 15.33
C SER A 184 -15.94 -11.51 15.81
N LEU A 185 -15.47 -11.92 16.99
CA LEU A 185 -14.16 -11.50 17.51
C LEU A 185 -13.02 -11.99 16.61
N GLN A 186 -13.06 -13.26 16.19
CA GLN A 186 -12.06 -13.83 15.29
C GLN A 186 -12.06 -13.13 13.92
N LEU A 187 -13.23 -12.74 13.40
CA LEU A 187 -13.35 -11.94 12.19
C LEU A 187 -12.70 -10.58 12.32
N LEU A 188 -12.95 -9.90 13.43
CA LEU A 188 -12.37 -8.60 13.76
C LEU A 188 -10.83 -8.71 13.81
N GLU A 189 -10.30 -9.68 14.55
CA GLU A 189 -8.85 -9.91 14.66
C GLU A 189 -8.22 -10.20 13.30
N THR A 190 -8.85 -11.05 12.48
CA THR A 190 -8.35 -11.36 11.13
C THR A 190 -8.35 -10.12 10.22
N LEU A 191 -9.40 -9.29 10.30
CA LEU A 191 -9.49 -8.05 9.52
C LEU A 191 -8.37 -7.09 9.88
N LEU A 192 -8.05 -6.97 11.16
CA LEU A 192 -6.98 -6.12 11.65
C LEU A 192 -5.59 -6.61 11.27
N ASP A 193 -5.36 -7.92 11.34
CA ASP A 193 -4.12 -8.53 10.88
C ASP A 193 -3.90 -8.24 9.39
N VAL A 194 -4.93 -8.42 8.56
CA VAL A 194 -4.89 -8.06 7.14
C VAL A 194 -4.56 -6.57 6.95
N TYR A 195 -5.18 -5.72 7.75
CA TYR A 195 -4.97 -4.27 7.66
C TYR A 195 -3.55 -3.86 8.03
N ARG A 196 -2.99 -4.42 9.13
CA ARG A 196 -1.60 -4.20 9.55
C ARG A 196 -0.61 -4.73 8.52
N ASN A 197 -0.83 -5.94 8.03
CA ASN A 197 0.04 -6.55 7.02
C ASN A 197 0.11 -5.75 5.73
N ASP A 198 -1.00 -5.08 5.33
CA ASP A 198 -1.04 -4.25 4.13
C ASP A 198 -0.31 -2.91 4.28
N THR A 199 -0.28 -2.37 5.50
CA THR A 199 0.31 -1.04 5.77
C THR A 199 1.76 -1.12 6.18
N GLU A 200 2.11 -2.07 7.04
CA GLU A 200 3.45 -2.21 7.63
C GLU A 200 4.28 -3.33 6.99
N GLY A 201 3.65 -4.18 6.18
CA GLY A 201 4.22 -5.47 5.80
C GLY A 201 4.18 -6.50 6.93
N LEU A 202 4.20 -7.77 6.57
CA LEU A 202 4.22 -8.85 7.56
C LEU A 202 5.63 -9.00 8.15
N LYS A 203 5.79 -8.71 9.44
CA LYS A 203 7.03 -8.94 10.18
C LYS A 203 7.08 -10.39 10.62
N LEU A 204 8.04 -11.17 10.11
CA LEU A 204 8.18 -12.58 10.41
C LEU A 204 9.29 -12.83 11.45
N SER A 205 9.00 -13.71 12.42
CA SER A 205 9.99 -14.26 13.34
C SER A 205 10.49 -15.61 12.80
N LEU A 206 11.44 -15.54 11.88
CA LEU A 206 11.93 -16.73 11.17
C LEU A 206 12.78 -17.63 12.06
N ALA A 207 12.43 -18.92 12.12
CA ALA A 207 13.14 -19.99 12.80
C ALA A 207 13.03 -21.31 12.00
N PRO A 208 13.87 -22.32 12.26
CA PRO A 208 13.69 -23.65 11.69
C PRO A 208 12.35 -24.26 12.11
N VAL A 209 11.46 -24.56 11.17
CA VAL A 209 10.15 -25.17 11.39
C VAL A 209 10.05 -26.45 10.58
N ASN A 210 9.58 -27.54 11.22
CA ASN A 210 9.24 -28.77 10.55
C ASN A 210 7.74 -28.77 10.20
N LEU A 211 7.40 -28.61 8.92
CA LEU A 211 6.02 -28.55 8.44
C LEU A 211 5.22 -29.82 8.72
N ALA A 212 5.85 -30.99 8.79
CA ALA A 212 5.15 -32.23 9.11
C ALA A 212 4.63 -32.23 10.56
N VAL A 213 5.49 -31.85 11.51
CA VAL A 213 5.11 -31.73 12.93
C VAL A 213 4.01 -30.66 13.09
N LEU A 214 4.22 -29.51 12.48
CA LEU A 214 3.27 -28.41 12.55
C LEU A 214 1.89 -28.80 11.98
N ALA A 215 1.84 -29.50 10.84
CA ALA A 215 0.59 -29.96 10.25
C ALA A 215 -0.14 -30.99 11.14
N GLU A 216 0.60 -31.92 11.76
CA GLU A 216 0.05 -32.90 12.69
C GLU A 216 -0.52 -32.21 13.96
N GLU A 217 0.21 -31.25 14.53
CA GLU A 217 -0.27 -30.47 15.68
C GLU A 217 -1.56 -29.72 15.35
N VAL A 218 -1.62 -29.07 14.19
CA VAL A 218 -2.83 -28.39 13.72
C VAL A 218 -4.00 -29.36 13.54
N ALA A 219 -3.74 -30.52 12.91
CA ALA A 219 -4.78 -31.53 12.73
C ALA A 219 -5.34 -32.04 14.06
N SER A 220 -4.48 -32.18 15.08
CA SER A 220 -4.91 -32.57 16.42
C SER A 220 -5.88 -31.56 17.03
N THR A 221 -5.65 -30.26 16.86
CA THR A 221 -6.54 -29.19 17.35
C THR A 221 -7.89 -29.16 16.64
N LEU A 222 -7.94 -29.61 15.37
CA LEU A 222 -9.15 -29.64 14.56
C LEU A 222 -9.94 -30.96 14.65
N THR A 223 -9.49 -31.91 15.48
CA THR A 223 -10.12 -33.23 15.62
C THR A 223 -11.61 -33.12 16.04
N GLN A 224 -11.96 -32.23 16.97
CA GLN A 224 -13.35 -32.02 17.38
C GLN A 224 -14.20 -31.44 16.23
N LEU A 225 -13.66 -30.51 15.45
CA LEU A 225 -14.34 -29.96 14.27
C LEU A 225 -14.57 -31.07 13.24
N ALA A 226 -13.56 -31.85 12.92
CA ALA A 226 -13.65 -32.98 11.99
C ALA A 226 -14.67 -34.02 12.46
N ALA A 227 -14.66 -34.40 13.75
CA ALA A 227 -15.62 -35.31 14.34
C ALA A 227 -17.06 -34.79 14.26
N SER A 228 -17.30 -33.50 14.53
CA SER A 228 -18.63 -32.87 14.45
C SER A 228 -19.18 -32.91 13.02
N ARG A 229 -18.31 -32.85 12.02
CA ARG A 229 -18.64 -32.96 10.59
C ARG A 229 -18.63 -34.38 10.07
N ARG A 230 -18.15 -35.36 10.89
CA ARG A 230 -17.91 -36.76 10.50
C ARG A 230 -16.92 -36.86 9.32
N VAL A 231 -15.88 -36.07 9.36
CA VAL A 231 -14.77 -36.06 8.38
C VAL A 231 -13.55 -36.66 9.04
N HIS A 232 -12.79 -37.48 8.32
CA HIS A 232 -11.52 -38.04 8.76
C HIS A 232 -10.36 -37.22 8.21
N ILE A 233 -9.28 -37.07 9.00
CA ILE A 233 -8.04 -36.45 8.55
C ILE A 233 -6.99 -37.56 8.41
N SER A 234 -6.37 -37.65 7.26
CA SER A 234 -5.25 -38.57 6.98
C SER A 234 -4.00 -37.83 6.53
N PHE A 235 -2.85 -38.45 6.74
CA PHE A 235 -1.56 -37.93 6.32
C PHE A 235 -0.93 -38.84 5.28
N ASN A 236 -0.31 -38.22 4.26
CA ASN A 236 0.42 -38.90 3.20
C ASN A 236 1.78 -38.21 3.03
N TYR A 237 2.84 -38.97 3.13
CA TYR A 237 4.22 -38.45 3.09
C TYR A 237 4.90 -38.67 1.73
N GLY A 238 4.12 -38.54 0.63
CA GLY A 238 4.63 -38.47 -0.74
C GLY A 238 5.47 -39.65 -1.19
N GLY A 239 4.91 -40.83 -1.28
CA GLY A 239 5.60 -42.03 -1.79
C GLY A 239 6.59 -42.67 -0.83
N SER A 240 6.64 -42.22 0.43
CA SER A 240 7.38 -42.86 1.54
C SER A 240 6.40 -43.33 2.60
N ASP A 241 6.56 -44.58 3.05
CA ASP A 241 5.78 -45.10 4.19
C ASP A 241 6.27 -44.54 5.54
N PHE A 242 7.34 -43.74 5.51
CA PHE A 242 7.95 -43.16 6.70
C PHE A 242 7.72 -41.67 6.77
N ARG A 243 7.47 -41.17 7.98
CA ARG A 243 7.39 -39.74 8.31
C ARG A 243 8.66 -39.02 7.86
N GLN A 244 8.53 -38.08 6.94
CA GLN A 244 9.63 -37.25 6.47
C GLN A 244 9.64 -35.92 7.18
N SER A 245 10.81 -35.38 7.45
CA SER A 245 10.98 -34.07 8.06
C SER A 245 11.06 -32.99 6.97
N LEU A 246 10.12 -32.07 6.95
CA LEU A 246 10.05 -30.96 5.98
C LEU A 246 10.49 -29.64 6.63
N TRP A 247 11.81 -29.43 6.70
CA TRP A 247 12.37 -28.25 7.34
C TRP A 247 12.36 -27.03 6.41
N VAL A 248 11.82 -25.90 6.93
CA VAL A 248 11.82 -24.60 6.30
C VAL A 248 12.30 -23.54 7.28
N ASN A 249 12.74 -22.38 6.79
CA ASN A 249 12.98 -21.22 7.62
C ASN A 249 11.69 -20.39 7.64
N GLY A 250 10.94 -20.42 8.74
CA GLY A 250 9.62 -19.82 8.79
C GLY A 250 9.20 -19.37 10.18
N ASP A 251 8.13 -18.59 10.23
CA ASP A 251 7.42 -18.23 11.46
C ASP A 251 6.37 -19.29 11.77
N ALA A 252 6.61 -20.07 12.83
CA ALA A 252 5.75 -21.19 13.20
C ALA A 252 4.30 -20.77 13.43
N LEU A 253 4.06 -19.62 14.09
CA LEU A 253 2.70 -19.14 14.39
C LEU A 253 1.95 -18.73 13.11
N GLN A 254 2.63 -18.06 12.19
CA GLN A 254 2.03 -17.66 10.93
C GLN A 254 1.76 -18.88 10.02
N LEU A 255 2.70 -19.83 9.96
CA LEU A 255 2.50 -21.07 9.20
C LEU A 255 1.40 -21.94 9.81
N GLN A 256 1.28 -22.00 11.14
CA GLN A 256 0.18 -22.64 11.83
C GLN A 256 -1.17 -22.07 11.42
N ARG A 257 -1.29 -20.72 11.31
CA ARG A 257 -2.49 -20.05 10.81
C ARG A 257 -2.85 -20.49 9.39
N VAL A 258 -1.85 -20.59 8.50
CA VAL A 258 -2.08 -21.07 7.11
C VAL A 258 -2.66 -22.47 7.12
N VAL A 259 -1.98 -23.41 7.80
CA VAL A 259 -2.41 -24.81 7.82
C VAL A 259 -3.80 -24.95 8.49
N THR A 260 -4.04 -24.24 9.58
CA THR A 260 -5.36 -24.21 10.26
C THR A 260 -6.45 -23.74 9.32
N ASN A 261 -6.21 -22.63 8.60
CA ASN A 261 -7.20 -22.08 7.67
C ASN A 261 -7.49 -23.04 6.51
N LEU A 262 -6.47 -23.62 5.90
CA LEU A 262 -6.65 -24.54 4.78
C LEU A 262 -7.34 -25.84 5.23
N LEU A 263 -6.94 -26.43 6.36
CA LEU A 263 -7.56 -27.63 6.92
C LEU A 263 -9.02 -27.37 7.34
N ALA A 264 -9.29 -26.28 8.03
CA ALA A 264 -10.67 -25.92 8.42
C ALA A 264 -11.57 -25.73 7.20
N ASN A 265 -11.06 -25.09 6.13
CA ASN A 265 -11.77 -24.97 4.87
C ASN A 265 -12.07 -26.35 4.27
N ALA A 266 -11.09 -27.23 4.17
CA ALA A 266 -11.25 -28.58 3.63
C ALA A 266 -12.30 -29.37 4.43
N ILE A 267 -12.25 -29.34 5.77
CA ILE A 267 -13.24 -29.99 6.63
C ILE A 267 -14.65 -29.41 6.41
N ASN A 268 -14.78 -28.10 6.28
CA ASN A 268 -16.07 -27.43 6.10
C ASN A 268 -16.71 -27.70 4.73
N HIS A 269 -15.90 -27.89 3.70
CA HIS A 269 -16.36 -28.16 2.34
C HIS A 269 -16.52 -29.65 2.01
N SER A 270 -15.98 -30.54 2.86
CA SER A 270 -16.15 -31.99 2.74
C SER A 270 -17.56 -32.45 3.15
N ARG A 271 -17.99 -33.56 2.58
CA ARG A 271 -19.26 -34.22 2.94
C ARG A 271 -19.05 -35.12 4.17
N ARG A 272 -20.15 -35.48 4.83
CA ARG A 272 -20.11 -36.44 5.94
C ARG A 272 -19.60 -37.80 5.46
N GLY A 273 -18.59 -38.33 6.13
CA GLY A 273 -17.93 -39.60 5.80
C GLY A 273 -16.71 -39.47 4.90
N ASP A 274 -16.45 -38.26 4.39
CA ASP A 274 -15.28 -38.02 3.55
C ASP A 274 -13.96 -37.98 4.36
N CYS A 275 -12.85 -38.07 3.61
CA CYS A 275 -11.52 -37.93 4.15
C CYS A 275 -10.85 -36.65 3.58
N VAL A 276 -10.28 -35.85 4.45
CA VAL A 276 -9.36 -34.77 4.11
C VAL A 276 -7.94 -35.31 4.25
N GLU A 277 -7.18 -35.27 3.16
CA GLU A 277 -5.82 -35.79 3.13
C GLU A 277 -4.81 -34.64 3.14
N VAL A 278 -3.85 -34.70 4.06
CA VAL A 278 -2.70 -33.79 4.13
C VAL A 278 -1.50 -34.48 3.48
N VAL A 279 -1.11 -33.99 2.31
CA VAL A 279 0.02 -34.55 1.55
C VAL A 279 1.24 -33.67 1.76
N LEU A 280 2.34 -34.29 2.20
CA LEU A 280 3.61 -33.67 2.53
C LEU A 280 4.68 -34.18 1.57
N GLU A 281 5.11 -33.33 0.63
CA GLU A 281 6.04 -33.73 -0.44
C GLU A 281 7.35 -32.95 -0.35
N PRO A 282 8.45 -33.60 0.01
CA PRO A 282 9.77 -32.98 -0.09
C PRO A 282 10.20 -32.92 -1.57
N GLN A 283 10.62 -31.73 -2.00
CA GLN A 283 11.22 -31.49 -3.30
C GLN A 283 12.64 -30.95 -3.12
N ALA A 284 13.48 -31.03 -4.14
CA ALA A 284 14.89 -30.62 -4.05
C ALA A 284 15.10 -29.19 -3.53
N SER A 285 14.25 -28.25 -3.93
CA SER A 285 14.37 -26.82 -3.58
C SER A 285 13.24 -26.31 -2.70
N TYR A 286 12.16 -27.06 -2.57
CA TYR A 286 10.93 -26.63 -1.89
C TYR A 286 10.35 -27.77 -1.05
N GLN A 287 9.70 -27.40 0.05
CA GLN A 287 8.79 -28.26 0.78
C GLN A 287 7.37 -27.94 0.36
N VAL A 288 6.59 -28.92 -0.04
CA VAL A 288 5.22 -28.76 -0.54
C VAL A 288 4.24 -29.38 0.45
N VAL A 289 3.21 -28.63 0.79
CA VAL A 289 2.07 -29.10 1.58
C VAL A 289 0.82 -28.97 0.74
N LYS A 290 0.05 -30.07 0.59
CA LYS A 290 -1.23 -30.08 -0.11
C LYS A 290 -2.32 -30.54 0.85
N ILE A 291 -3.43 -29.84 0.84
CA ILE A 291 -4.62 -30.21 1.59
C ILE A 291 -5.70 -30.53 0.58
N VAL A 292 -6.09 -31.80 0.58
CA VAL A 292 -6.98 -32.40 -0.43
C VAL A 292 -8.32 -32.69 0.22
N ASP A 293 -9.39 -32.10 -0.28
CA ASP A 293 -10.76 -32.42 0.11
C ASP A 293 -11.46 -33.28 -0.94
N ALA A 294 -12.60 -33.84 -0.56
CA ALA A 294 -13.49 -34.60 -1.42
C ALA A 294 -14.83 -33.85 -1.67
N GLY A 295 -14.82 -32.55 -1.53
CA GLY A 295 -16.01 -31.70 -1.69
C GLY A 295 -16.48 -31.54 -3.12
N ALA A 296 -17.24 -30.49 -3.39
CA ALA A 296 -17.77 -30.19 -4.71
C ALA A 296 -16.71 -29.71 -5.72
N GLY A 297 -15.50 -29.34 -5.23
CA GLY A 297 -14.48 -28.68 -6.05
C GLY A 297 -14.75 -27.18 -6.22
N ILE A 298 -13.99 -26.55 -7.09
CA ILE A 298 -13.97 -25.10 -7.33
C ILE A 298 -14.45 -24.86 -8.77
N LEU A 299 -15.42 -23.99 -8.96
CA LEU A 299 -15.86 -23.59 -10.31
C LEU A 299 -14.73 -22.83 -11.02
N PRO A 300 -14.51 -23.03 -12.31
CA PRO A 300 -13.43 -22.40 -13.06
C PRO A 300 -13.41 -20.87 -12.95
N GLU A 301 -14.57 -20.24 -12.90
CA GLU A 301 -14.74 -18.79 -12.75
C GLU A 301 -14.29 -18.24 -11.39
N HIS A 302 -14.15 -19.08 -10.36
CA HIS A 302 -13.75 -18.68 -9.01
C HIS A 302 -12.22 -18.66 -8.80
N PHE A 303 -11.46 -19.42 -9.59
CA PHE A 303 -10.00 -19.52 -9.40
C PHE A 303 -9.26 -18.17 -9.35
N PRO A 304 -9.53 -17.18 -10.22
CA PRO A 304 -8.82 -15.90 -10.19
C PRO A 304 -9.08 -15.08 -8.92
N TYR A 305 -10.14 -15.39 -8.18
CA TYR A 305 -10.63 -14.59 -7.06
C TYR A 305 -10.45 -15.25 -5.70
N LEU A 306 -10.11 -16.56 -5.63
CA LEU A 306 -10.03 -17.35 -4.39
C LEU A 306 -9.17 -16.69 -3.30
N PHE A 307 -8.08 -16.06 -3.68
CA PHE A 307 -7.14 -15.42 -2.78
C PHE A 307 -7.33 -13.90 -2.69
N GLN A 308 -8.47 -13.37 -3.13
CA GLN A 308 -8.82 -11.95 -2.98
C GLN A 308 -9.56 -11.71 -1.66
N ARG A 309 -9.47 -10.48 -1.17
CA ARG A 309 -10.15 -10.07 0.06
C ARG A 309 -11.66 -10.18 -0.07
N PHE A 310 -12.31 -10.66 0.99
CA PHE A 310 -13.76 -10.78 1.09
C PHE A 310 -14.40 -11.66 0.03
N TYR A 311 -13.59 -12.40 -0.73
CA TYR A 311 -14.14 -13.27 -1.74
C TYR A 311 -14.74 -14.53 -1.09
N GLN A 312 -15.99 -14.78 -1.38
CA GLN A 312 -16.76 -15.97 -0.97
C GLN A 312 -17.38 -16.55 -2.22
N GLY A 313 -17.01 -17.77 -2.58
CA GLY A 313 -17.68 -18.47 -3.68
C GLY A 313 -19.18 -18.63 -3.39
N HIS A 314 -20.00 -18.67 -4.43
CA HIS A 314 -21.44 -18.93 -4.32
C HIS A 314 -21.67 -20.41 -3.94
N SER A 315 -21.44 -20.74 -2.69
CA SER A 315 -21.86 -22.03 -2.16
C SER A 315 -22.82 -21.82 -1.00
N ASP A 316 -23.86 -22.66 -0.99
CA ASP A 316 -25.00 -22.66 -0.10
C ASP A 316 -24.74 -22.12 1.33
N ARG A 317 -25.73 -21.48 1.87
CA ARG A 317 -25.91 -20.78 3.14
C ARG A 317 -25.25 -21.39 4.40
N GLN A 318 -24.43 -22.44 4.32
CA GLN A 318 -23.88 -23.16 5.47
C GLN A 318 -22.37 -22.98 5.68
N ALA A 319 -21.59 -22.53 4.72
CA ALA A 319 -20.14 -22.23 4.90
C ALA A 319 -19.88 -20.73 4.95
N LYS A 320 -20.26 -20.11 6.06
CA LYS A 320 -20.00 -18.69 6.33
C LYS A 320 -18.53 -18.49 6.74
N GLY A 321 -17.63 -18.31 5.78
CA GLY A 321 -16.29 -17.79 6.03
C GLY A 321 -16.26 -16.27 5.86
N SER A 322 -15.21 -15.60 6.35
CA SER A 322 -15.01 -14.14 6.18
C SER A 322 -14.54 -13.73 4.78
N GLY A 323 -14.07 -14.68 3.99
CA GLY A 323 -13.36 -14.39 2.75
C GLY A 323 -11.95 -13.76 2.97
N LEU A 324 -11.46 -13.74 4.21
CA LEU A 324 -10.15 -13.19 4.58
C LEU A 324 -9.08 -14.28 4.78
N GLY A 325 -9.50 -15.50 5.11
CA GLY A 325 -8.55 -16.57 5.46
C GLY A 325 -7.60 -16.94 4.34
N LEU A 326 -8.09 -17.19 3.13
CA LEU A 326 -7.24 -17.52 1.98
C LEU A 326 -6.36 -16.35 1.57
N TYR A 327 -6.87 -15.11 1.62
CA TYR A 327 -6.09 -13.90 1.38
C TYR A 327 -4.92 -13.78 2.38
N LEU A 328 -5.18 -13.93 3.68
CA LEU A 328 -4.15 -13.92 4.72
C LEU A 328 -3.14 -15.06 4.53
N SER A 329 -3.62 -16.27 4.18
CA SER A 329 -2.74 -17.40 3.90
C SER A 329 -1.79 -17.10 2.75
N ARG A 330 -2.25 -16.43 1.71
CA ARG A 330 -1.43 -15.98 0.59
C ARG A 330 -0.37 -14.97 1.03
N GLN A 331 -0.76 -13.94 1.79
CA GLN A 331 0.21 -12.96 2.32
C GLN A 331 1.30 -13.61 3.15
N ILE A 332 0.93 -14.56 4.03
CA ILE A 332 1.88 -15.27 4.89
C ILE A 332 2.85 -16.09 4.04
N ILE A 333 2.36 -16.88 3.10
CA ILE A 333 3.21 -17.74 2.26
C ILE A 333 4.12 -16.92 1.34
N GLU A 334 3.61 -15.83 0.73
CA GLU A 334 4.41 -14.90 -0.09
C GLU A 334 5.50 -14.21 0.74
N ALA A 335 5.19 -13.79 1.98
CA ALA A 335 6.19 -13.21 2.89
C ALA A 335 7.30 -14.19 3.28
N HIS A 336 7.02 -15.50 3.27
CA HIS A 336 8.03 -16.56 3.47
C HIS A 336 8.80 -16.92 2.17
N GLY A 337 8.59 -16.19 1.07
CA GLY A 337 9.20 -16.49 -0.23
C GLY A 337 8.61 -17.72 -0.93
N GLY A 338 7.41 -18.14 -0.52
CA GLY A 338 6.68 -19.27 -1.07
C GLY A 338 5.61 -18.89 -2.09
N ILE A 339 4.87 -19.92 -2.52
CA ILE A 339 3.73 -19.77 -3.43
C ILE A 339 2.58 -20.63 -2.90
N ILE A 340 1.36 -20.10 -2.95
CA ILE A 340 0.12 -20.82 -2.64
C ILE A 340 -0.78 -20.85 -3.88
N TRP A 341 -1.45 -21.97 -4.12
CA TRP A 341 -2.36 -22.14 -5.24
C TRP A 341 -3.48 -23.14 -4.91
N ALA A 342 -4.48 -23.22 -5.78
CA ALA A 342 -5.57 -24.19 -5.68
C ALA A 342 -5.81 -24.84 -7.03
N GLU A 343 -6.26 -26.08 -7.02
CA GLU A 343 -6.62 -26.89 -8.20
C GLU A 343 -7.78 -27.84 -7.86
N ASN A 344 -8.47 -28.35 -8.85
CA ASN A 344 -9.50 -29.37 -8.64
C ASN A 344 -8.91 -30.77 -8.62
N LYS A 345 -9.40 -31.60 -7.71
CA LYS A 345 -9.14 -33.04 -7.69
C LYS A 345 -10.08 -33.76 -8.64
N VAL A 346 -9.56 -34.73 -9.38
CA VAL A 346 -10.39 -35.60 -10.26
C VAL A 346 -10.74 -36.87 -9.47
N PRO A 347 -12.00 -37.34 -9.47
CA PRO A 347 -13.15 -36.78 -10.21
C PRO A 347 -13.87 -35.63 -9.49
N THR A 348 -13.72 -35.44 -8.18
CA THR A 348 -14.36 -34.39 -7.37
C THR A 348 -13.48 -33.98 -6.20
N GLY A 349 -13.57 -32.73 -5.75
CA GLY A 349 -12.82 -32.16 -4.64
C GLY A 349 -11.92 -31.01 -5.06
N ALA A 350 -11.28 -30.38 -4.09
CA ALA A 350 -10.27 -29.36 -4.29
C ALA A 350 -8.96 -29.72 -3.61
N ILE A 351 -7.89 -29.15 -4.12
CA ILE A 351 -6.54 -29.26 -3.58
C ILE A 351 -6.03 -27.84 -3.36
N PHE A 352 -5.79 -27.50 -2.11
CA PHE A 352 -5.11 -26.27 -1.74
C PHE A 352 -3.66 -26.58 -1.38
N SER A 353 -2.74 -25.97 -2.08
CA SER A 353 -1.32 -26.27 -1.99
C SER A 353 -0.50 -25.03 -1.70
N PHE A 354 0.55 -25.19 -0.91
CA PHE A 354 1.60 -24.18 -0.82
C PHE A 354 2.98 -24.83 -0.84
N LYS A 355 3.99 -24.09 -1.26
CA LYS A 355 5.39 -24.49 -1.21
C LYS A 355 6.25 -23.41 -0.59
N LEU A 356 7.23 -23.84 0.21
CA LEU A 356 8.22 -22.97 0.85
C LEU A 356 9.63 -23.44 0.51
N PRO A 357 10.62 -22.52 0.42
CA PRO A 357 12.01 -22.89 0.22
C PRO A 357 12.51 -23.83 1.33
N VAL A 358 13.28 -24.85 0.94
CA VAL A 358 13.93 -25.77 1.88
C VAL A 358 14.91 -24.98 2.76
N LEU A 359 14.93 -25.26 4.06
CA LEU A 359 15.99 -24.79 4.92
C LEU A 359 17.32 -25.42 4.45
N PRO A 360 18.30 -24.64 3.96
CA PRO A 360 19.57 -25.22 3.58
C PRO A 360 20.26 -25.79 4.83
N PHE A 361 20.47 -27.11 4.86
CA PHE A 361 21.32 -27.70 5.86
C PHE A 361 22.73 -27.12 5.69
N LYS A 362 23.19 -26.33 6.64
CA LYS A 362 24.61 -26.06 6.77
C LYS A 362 25.23 -27.42 7.14
N SER A 363 25.83 -28.11 6.15
CA SER A 363 26.77 -29.17 6.43
C SER A 363 27.85 -28.55 7.32
N SER A 364 27.85 -28.88 8.60
CA SER A 364 28.98 -28.63 9.46
C SER A 364 30.10 -29.55 8.91
N ALA A 365 30.91 -28.99 8.00
CA ALA A 365 32.18 -29.58 7.67
C ALA A 365 33.00 -29.63 8.98
N THR A 366 33.05 -30.77 9.58
CA THR A 366 33.96 -31.12 10.68
C THR A 366 35.37 -30.99 10.10
N THR A 367 36.11 -30.01 10.54
CA THR A 367 37.57 -29.95 10.48
C THR A 367 38.13 -30.63 11.72
#